data_3bae256570fe0d8d627a6ac85e3ef63d
#
_entry.id   3bae256570fe0d8d627a6ac85e3ef63d
#
_cell.length_a   1.000
_cell.length_b   1.000
_cell.length_c   1.000
_cell.angle_alpha   90.00
_cell.angle_beta   90.00
_cell.angle_gamma   90.00
#
_symmetry.space_group_name_H-M   'P 1'
#
loop_
_entity.id
_entity.type
_entity.pdbx_description
1 polymer ?
#
loop_
_entity_poly.entity_id
_entity_poly.type
_entity_poly.pdbx_seq_one_letter_code
_entity_poly.pdbx_strand_id
1 'polypeptide(L)'
;MKANVIYGLLVAAAIFIPLERLFSLRKTQRVFRNGWRTDVIHFLFTRFLSDAAAFVAVGAFILLIHSFISSEFQAAVAAQNRVLQFIEAVLIANLGAYFGHRLSHEIPFLWRFHSVHHSSSEMDWLAAARIHPLDQIVTKTLTIVPLYVLGFSKATFGAYLGLATFHAVFIHANVRFKFGKLRWLIGSPRFHHWHHSNDPEAHNKNYAGELPLLDLIFGTYYLPEDRMPERYGVSEPVPSSYFGQMLYPFRS
;
A
#
# COMPACT_ATOMS: atom_id res chain seq x y z
N MET A 1 21.77 -4.63 8.32
CA MET A 1 20.73 -4.15 7.39
C MET A 1 20.33 -5.20 6.35
N LYS A 2 21.27 -5.76 5.56
CA LYS A 2 20.94 -6.82 4.55
C LYS A 2 20.31 -8.09 5.14
N ALA A 3 20.76 -8.55 6.30
CA ALA A 3 20.22 -9.75 6.97
C ALA A 3 18.73 -9.59 7.35
N ASN A 4 18.31 -8.42 7.84
CA ASN A 4 16.92 -8.18 8.25
C ASN A 4 15.93 -8.17 7.07
N VAL A 5 16.34 -7.70 5.90
CA VAL A 5 15.48 -7.67 4.70
C VAL A 5 15.28 -9.09 4.15
N ILE A 6 16.35 -9.88 4.08
CA ILE A 6 16.28 -11.29 3.67
C ILE A 6 15.42 -12.08 4.66
N TYR A 7 15.62 -11.87 5.97
CA TYR A 7 14.80 -12.49 7.01
C TYR A 7 13.32 -12.11 6.85
N GLY A 8 13.02 -10.83 6.60
CA GLY A 8 11.65 -10.37 6.33
C GLY A 8 11.01 -11.05 5.10
N LEU A 9 11.78 -11.24 4.02
CA LEU A 9 11.32 -11.96 2.83
C LEU A 9 11.01 -13.42 3.16
N LEU A 10 11.89 -14.10 3.90
CA LEU A 10 11.70 -15.50 4.29
C LEU A 10 10.50 -15.68 5.22
N VAL A 11 10.32 -14.78 6.20
CA VAL A 11 9.17 -14.79 7.10
C VAL A 11 7.87 -14.55 6.32
N ALA A 12 7.83 -13.54 5.44
CA ALA A 12 6.66 -13.29 4.60
C ALA A 12 6.35 -14.51 3.71
N ALA A 13 7.36 -15.11 3.07
CA ALA A 13 7.19 -16.30 2.26
C ALA A 13 6.66 -17.49 3.09
N ALA A 14 7.19 -17.69 4.30
CA ALA A 14 6.76 -18.76 5.20
C ALA A 14 5.30 -18.62 5.67
N ILE A 15 4.79 -17.38 5.74
CA ILE A 15 3.40 -17.07 6.09
C ILE A 15 2.49 -17.13 4.85
N PHE A 16 2.82 -16.37 3.82
CA PHE A 16 1.90 -16.13 2.71
C PHE A 16 1.87 -17.26 1.68
N ILE A 17 2.96 -17.98 1.44
CA ILE A 17 2.93 -19.13 0.51
C ILE A 17 1.97 -20.24 0.99
N PRO A 18 2.02 -20.72 2.24
CA PRO A 18 1.03 -21.66 2.74
C PRO A 18 -0.39 -21.10 2.72
N LEU A 19 -0.55 -19.83 3.13
CA LEU A 19 -1.85 -19.17 3.16
C LEU A 19 -2.50 -19.13 1.77
N GLU A 20 -1.77 -18.75 0.74
CA GLU A 20 -2.21 -18.74 -0.65
C GLU A 20 -2.48 -20.15 -1.21
N ARG A 21 -1.80 -21.18 -0.71
CA ARG A 21 -2.05 -22.57 -1.11
C ARG A 21 -3.33 -23.12 -0.48
N LEU A 22 -3.52 -22.88 0.79
CA LEU A 22 -4.68 -23.39 1.54
C LEU A 22 -5.97 -22.63 1.20
N PHE A 23 -5.88 -21.32 0.97
CA PHE A 23 -7.02 -20.44 0.79
C PHE A 23 -7.01 -19.71 -0.56
N SER A 24 -6.43 -20.30 -1.60
CA SER A 24 -6.24 -19.64 -2.89
C SER A 24 -7.53 -19.06 -3.48
N LEU A 25 -7.44 -17.81 -3.93
CA LEU A 25 -8.48 -17.13 -4.71
C LEU A 25 -8.47 -17.67 -6.15
N ARG A 26 -7.28 -17.74 -6.78
CA ARG A 26 -7.01 -18.34 -8.09
C ARG A 26 -6.21 -19.63 -7.92
N LYS A 27 -6.90 -20.78 -7.95
CA LYS A 27 -6.31 -22.11 -7.67
C LYS A 27 -5.22 -22.53 -8.64
N THR A 28 -5.29 -22.09 -9.89
CA THR A 28 -4.35 -22.44 -10.95
C THR A 28 -3.08 -21.58 -10.96
N GLN A 29 -3.03 -20.52 -10.16
CA GLN A 29 -1.87 -19.63 -10.11
C GLN A 29 -0.67 -20.35 -9.49
N ARG A 30 0.50 -20.22 -10.14
CA ARG A 30 1.76 -20.80 -9.66
C ARG A 30 2.33 -19.99 -8.53
N VAL A 31 3.09 -20.62 -7.60
CA VAL A 31 3.86 -19.91 -6.56
C VAL A 31 4.89 -18.95 -7.19
N PHE A 32 5.59 -19.46 -8.21
CA PHE A 32 6.53 -18.67 -8.99
C PHE A 32 5.85 -18.22 -10.28
N ARG A 33 4.93 -17.24 -10.14
CA ARG A 33 4.20 -16.64 -11.24
C ARG A 33 5.07 -15.75 -12.13
N ASN A 34 4.52 -15.25 -13.23
CA ASN A 34 5.24 -14.28 -14.07
C ASN A 34 5.66 -13.05 -13.25
N GLY A 35 6.92 -12.63 -13.42
CA GLY A 35 7.48 -11.43 -12.77
C GLY A 35 7.93 -11.62 -11.32
N TRP A 36 7.79 -12.81 -10.70
CA TRP A 36 8.19 -13.03 -9.30
C TRP A 36 9.66 -12.65 -9.02
N ARG A 37 10.58 -12.88 -9.97
CA ARG A 37 12.00 -12.52 -9.82
C ARG A 37 12.19 -11.00 -9.74
N THR A 38 11.48 -10.26 -10.57
CA THR A 38 11.46 -8.80 -10.54
C THR A 38 10.91 -8.30 -9.22
N ASP A 39 9.86 -8.93 -8.70
CA ASP A 39 9.26 -8.56 -7.42
C ASP A 39 10.16 -8.88 -6.21
N VAL A 40 10.94 -9.96 -6.27
CA VAL A 40 12.00 -10.22 -5.28
C VAL A 40 13.05 -9.11 -5.30
N ILE A 41 13.47 -8.65 -6.47
CA ILE A 41 14.42 -7.53 -6.59
C ILE A 41 13.80 -6.25 -6.00
N HIS A 42 12.53 -5.97 -6.30
CA HIS A 42 11.80 -4.86 -5.67
C HIS A 42 11.77 -4.99 -4.16
N PHE A 43 11.44 -6.15 -3.63
CA PHE A 43 11.42 -6.38 -2.18
C PHE A 43 12.76 -6.11 -1.52
N LEU A 44 13.85 -6.54 -2.14
CA LEU A 44 15.19 -6.43 -1.57
C LEU A 44 15.78 -5.01 -1.69
N PHE A 45 15.49 -4.30 -2.76
CA PHE A 45 16.16 -3.04 -3.09
C PHE A 45 15.25 -1.84 -3.08
N THR A 46 14.05 -1.94 -3.69
CA THR A 46 13.19 -0.76 -3.86
C THR A 46 12.64 -0.25 -2.55
N ARG A 47 12.30 -1.15 -1.62
CA ARG A 47 11.80 -0.74 -0.30
C ARG A 47 12.78 0.19 0.41
N PHE A 48 14.06 -0.13 0.38
CA PHE A 48 15.09 0.73 0.97
C PHE A 48 15.15 2.10 0.29
N LEU A 49 15.12 2.14 -1.04
CA LEU A 49 15.11 3.40 -1.80
C LEU A 49 13.84 4.21 -1.54
N SER A 50 12.68 3.57 -1.47
CA SER A 50 11.40 4.21 -1.16
C SER A 50 11.39 4.79 0.26
N ASP A 51 11.91 4.05 1.24
CA ASP A 51 11.97 4.51 2.62
C ASP A 51 12.96 5.68 2.76
N ALA A 52 14.09 5.65 2.06
CA ALA A 52 15.06 6.76 2.03
C ALA A 52 14.46 8.01 1.35
N ALA A 53 13.82 7.86 0.19
CA ALA A 53 13.17 8.97 -0.52
C ALA A 53 12.03 9.59 0.31
N ALA A 54 11.19 8.76 0.93
CA ALA A 54 10.13 9.23 1.82
C ALA A 54 10.69 9.88 3.08
N PHE A 55 11.75 9.33 3.69
CA PHE A 55 12.40 9.94 4.86
C PHE A 55 12.91 11.35 4.56
N VAL A 56 13.56 11.55 3.41
CA VAL A 56 14.04 12.87 3.00
C VAL A 56 12.86 13.82 2.75
N ALA A 57 11.85 13.40 1.99
CA ALA A 57 10.70 14.25 1.65
C ALA A 57 9.85 14.60 2.89
N VAL A 58 9.51 13.61 3.71
CA VAL A 58 8.76 13.80 4.95
C VAL A 58 9.54 14.63 5.95
N GLY A 59 10.84 14.34 6.10
CA GLY A 59 11.74 15.12 6.97
C GLY A 59 11.85 16.58 6.57
N ALA A 60 12.02 16.86 5.28
CA ALA A 60 12.05 18.23 4.77
C ALA A 60 10.73 18.95 5.03
N PHE A 61 9.59 18.28 4.79
CA PHE A 61 8.27 18.87 5.06
C PHE A 61 8.07 19.16 6.55
N ILE A 62 8.44 18.22 7.43
CA ILE A 62 8.36 18.40 8.88
C ILE A 62 9.21 19.60 9.32
N LEU A 63 10.44 19.74 8.82
CA LEU A 63 11.30 20.89 9.13
C LEU A 63 10.65 22.22 8.73
N LEU A 64 9.96 22.27 7.59
CA LEU A 64 9.28 23.48 7.12
C LEU A 64 8.13 23.89 8.03
N ILE A 65 7.39 22.92 8.60
CA ILE A 65 6.18 23.20 9.41
C ILE A 65 6.45 23.17 10.92
N HIS A 66 7.63 22.73 11.35
CA HIS A 66 7.93 22.47 12.78
C HIS A 66 7.65 23.69 13.68
N SER A 67 7.97 24.90 13.23
CA SER A 67 7.73 26.13 14.00
C SER A 67 6.24 26.48 14.21
N PHE A 68 5.35 25.85 13.45
CA PHE A 68 3.90 26.06 13.57
C PHE A 68 3.22 25.00 14.44
N ILE A 69 3.97 24.02 14.96
CA ILE A 69 3.40 22.93 15.74
C ILE A 69 3.45 23.28 17.22
N SER A 70 2.28 23.22 17.89
CA SER A 70 2.19 23.40 19.33
C SER A 70 2.71 22.18 20.08
N SER A 71 3.76 22.36 20.88
CA SER A 71 4.31 21.33 21.77
C SER A 71 3.33 20.91 22.86
N GLU A 72 2.50 21.84 23.35
CA GLU A 72 1.48 21.58 24.37
C GLU A 72 0.37 20.68 23.80
N PHE A 73 -0.09 20.96 22.58
CA PHE A 73 -1.06 20.13 21.88
C PHE A 73 -0.52 18.71 21.65
N GLN A 74 0.73 18.59 21.17
CA GLN A 74 1.37 17.30 20.98
C GLN A 74 1.48 16.50 22.29
N ALA A 75 1.85 17.17 23.39
CA ALA A 75 1.93 16.53 24.69
C ALA A 75 0.56 16.02 25.18
N ALA A 76 -0.51 16.78 24.92
CA ALA A 76 -1.87 16.37 25.26
C ALA A 76 -2.32 15.13 24.46
N VAL A 77 -2.04 15.09 23.15
CA VAL A 77 -2.33 13.91 22.33
C VAL A 77 -1.49 12.70 22.76
N ALA A 78 -0.20 12.89 23.04
CA ALA A 78 0.69 11.83 23.50
C ALA A 78 0.30 11.26 24.88
N ALA A 79 -0.40 12.04 25.71
CA ALA A 79 -0.89 11.63 27.03
C ALA A 79 -2.21 10.85 26.99
N GLN A 80 -2.90 10.81 25.85
CA GLN A 80 -4.14 10.04 25.71
C GLN A 80 -3.94 8.54 25.96
N ASN A 81 -5.04 7.83 26.21
CA ASN A 81 -5.04 6.37 26.27
C ASN A 81 -4.49 5.78 24.95
N ARG A 82 -3.61 4.78 25.06
CA ARG A 82 -2.92 4.18 23.90
C ARG A 82 -3.87 3.55 22.87
N VAL A 83 -4.99 2.97 23.33
CA VAL A 83 -6.00 2.38 22.42
C VAL A 83 -6.68 3.49 21.62
N LEU A 84 -7.05 4.59 22.28
CA LEU A 84 -7.64 5.75 21.61
C LEU A 84 -6.66 6.34 20.61
N GLN A 85 -5.40 6.59 21.00
CA GLN A 85 -4.35 7.05 20.08
C GLN A 85 -4.21 6.13 18.86
N PHE A 86 -4.25 4.80 19.05
CA PHE A 86 -4.11 3.85 17.97
C PHE A 86 -5.29 3.93 16.99
N ILE A 87 -6.53 4.01 17.49
CA ILE A 87 -7.73 4.16 16.65
C ILE A 87 -7.68 5.45 15.85
N GLU A 88 -7.34 6.57 16.50
CA GLU A 88 -7.20 7.87 15.84
C GLU A 88 -6.10 7.85 14.78
N ALA A 89 -4.93 7.27 15.11
CA ALA A 89 -3.83 7.13 14.18
C ALA A 89 -4.22 6.31 12.94
N VAL A 90 -4.94 5.20 13.13
CA VAL A 90 -5.46 4.38 12.01
C VAL A 90 -6.40 5.22 11.14
N LEU A 91 -7.34 5.95 11.70
CA LEU A 91 -8.30 6.74 10.94
C LEU A 91 -7.61 7.88 10.16
N ILE A 92 -6.74 8.64 10.81
CA ILE A 92 -6.03 9.77 10.20
C ILE A 92 -5.06 9.31 9.12
N ALA A 93 -4.28 8.26 9.41
CA ALA A 93 -3.34 7.72 8.46
C ALA A 93 -4.02 7.11 7.23
N ASN A 94 -5.15 6.41 7.42
CA ASN A 94 -5.93 5.87 6.31
C ASN A 94 -6.55 6.97 5.45
N LEU A 95 -6.99 8.07 6.04
CA LEU A 95 -7.48 9.21 5.28
C LEU A 95 -6.36 9.80 4.41
N GLY A 96 -5.17 9.98 4.98
CA GLY A 96 -3.99 10.43 4.24
C GLY A 96 -3.57 9.46 3.13
N ALA A 97 -3.56 8.15 3.44
CA ALA A 97 -3.25 7.10 2.48
C ALA A 97 -4.26 7.06 1.32
N TYR A 98 -5.56 7.18 1.62
CA TYR A 98 -6.62 7.24 0.61
C TYR A 98 -6.40 8.39 -0.38
N PHE A 99 -6.20 9.61 0.11
CA PHE A 99 -5.98 10.76 -0.76
C PHE A 99 -4.65 10.67 -1.52
N GLY A 100 -3.58 10.22 -0.86
CA GLY A 100 -2.29 10.02 -1.54
C GLY A 100 -2.38 9.01 -2.67
N HIS A 101 -3.06 7.89 -2.44
CA HIS A 101 -3.29 6.84 -3.44
C HIS A 101 -4.21 7.33 -4.57
N ARG A 102 -5.29 8.03 -4.24
CA ARG A 102 -6.18 8.65 -5.21
C ARG A 102 -5.44 9.64 -6.11
N LEU A 103 -4.61 10.52 -5.55
CA LEU A 103 -3.77 11.43 -6.33
C LEU A 103 -2.81 10.70 -7.25
N SER A 104 -2.24 9.56 -6.81
CA SER A 104 -1.36 8.72 -7.64
C SER A 104 -2.08 8.13 -8.86
N HIS A 105 -3.39 7.94 -8.79
CA HIS A 105 -4.21 7.49 -9.92
C HIS A 105 -4.73 8.63 -10.80
N GLU A 106 -5.16 9.74 -10.20
CA GLU A 106 -5.87 10.82 -10.91
C GLU A 106 -4.93 11.86 -11.52
N ILE A 107 -3.69 11.98 -11.02
CA ILE A 107 -2.68 12.90 -11.58
C ILE A 107 -1.78 12.13 -12.57
N PRO A 108 -1.78 12.45 -13.89
CA PRO A 108 -1.04 11.69 -14.90
C PRO A 108 0.46 11.58 -14.62
N PHE A 109 1.08 12.61 -14.04
CA PHE A 109 2.48 12.58 -13.65
C PHE A 109 2.75 11.55 -12.54
N LEU A 110 1.89 11.48 -11.52
CA LEU A 110 2.01 10.52 -10.42
C LEU A 110 1.68 9.09 -10.89
N TRP A 111 0.68 8.95 -11.77
CA TRP A 111 0.34 7.67 -12.36
C TRP A 111 1.51 6.98 -13.05
N ARG A 112 2.41 7.72 -13.71
CA ARG A 112 3.61 7.13 -14.32
C ARG A 112 4.43 6.29 -13.35
N PHE A 113 4.54 6.73 -12.10
CA PHE A 113 5.25 6.00 -11.04
C PHE A 113 4.39 4.88 -10.47
N HIS A 114 3.11 5.15 -10.24
CA HIS A 114 2.17 4.21 -9.65
C HIS A 114 1.77 3.08 -10.60
N SER A 115 1.78 3.31 -11.90
CA SER A 115 1.54 2.27 -12.92
C SER A 115 2.55 1.12 -12.88
N VAL A 116 3.77 1.35 -12.35
CA VAL A 116 4.73 0.27 -12.08
C VAL A 116 4.14 -0.70 -11.05
N HIS A 117 3.50 -0.19 -9.99
CA HIS A 117 2.81 -1.02 -9.00
C HIS A 117 1.67 -1.81 -9.63
N HIS A 118 0.87 -1.18 -10.47
CA HIS A 118 -0.23 -1.81 -11.18
C HIS A 118 0.18 -2.74 -12.34
N SER A 119 1.46 -2.81 -12.71
CA SER A 119 1.92 -3.55 -13.89
C SER A 119 1.92 -5.08 -13.75
N SER A 120 1.59 -5.62 -12.57
CA SER A 120 1.56 -7.07 -12.37
C SER A 120 0.35 -7.70 -13.06
N SER A 121 0.58 -8.68 -13.93
CA SER A 121 -0.50 -9.45 -14.59
C SER A 121 -1.09 -10.55 -13.72
N GLU A 122 -0.46 -10.86 -12.60
CA GLU A 122 -0.91 -11.84 -11.62
C GLU A 122 -0.66 -11.30 -10.21
N MET A 123 -1.63 -11.47 -9.31
CA MET A 123 -1.57 -10.94 -7.94
C MET A 123 -1.21 -12.05 -6.95
N ASP A 124 -0.22 -11.77 -6.12
CA ASP A 124 0.16 -12.54 -4.94
C ASP A 124 0.77 -11.61 -3.89
N TRP A 125 1.08 -12.16 -2.71
CA TRP A 125 1.68 -11.41 -1.61
C TRP A 125 2.94 -10.62 -2.01
N LEU A 126 3.72 -11.13 -2.96
CA LEU A 126 4.98 -10.53 -3.41
C LEU A 126 4.76 -9.36 -4.38
N ALA A 127 3.60 -9.29 -5.06
CA ALA A 127 3.23 -8.17 -5.92
C ALA A 127 3.17 -6.84 -5.14
N ALA A 128 2.89 -6.89 -3.84
CA ALA A 128 2.93 -5.73 -2.95
C ALA A 128 4.30 -5.01 -2.95
N ALA A 129 5.38 -5.72 -3.27
CA ALA A 129 6.71 -5.15 -3.29
C ALA A 129 7.04 -4.37 -4.57
N ARG A 130 6.28 -4.56 -5.66
CA ARG A 130 6.51 -3.89 -6.94
C ARG A 130 6.10 -2.43 -6.85
N ILE A 131 7.04 -1.56 -6.51
CA ILE A 131 6.80 -0.13 -6.25
C ILE A 131 7.94 0.66 -6.85
N HIS A 132 7.66 1.82 -7.47
CA HIS A 132 8.71 2.78 -7.81
C HIS A 132 9.10 3.60 -6.57
N PRO A 133 10.39 3.90 -6.31
CA PRO A 133 10.81 4.63 -5.11
C PRO A 133 10.09 5.97 -4.90
N LEU A 134 9.81 6.71 -5.98
CA LEU A 134 9.16 8.02 -5.91
C LEU A 134 7.63 7.93 -5.76
N ASP A 135 7.02 6.80 -6.07
CA ASP A 135 5.58 6.57 -5.93
C ASP A 135 5.10 6.79 -4.49
N GLN A 136 5.88 6.33 -3.53
CA GLN A 136 5.51 6.35 -2.12
C GLN A 136 5.64 7.72 -1.43
N ILE A 137 6.25 8.72 -2.09
CA ILE A 137 6.52 10.02 -1.45
C ILE A 137 5.21 10.70 -1.05
N VAL A 138 4.27 10.83 -1.98
CA VAL A 138 2.99 11.52 -1.73
C VAL A 138 2.18 10.78 -0.68
N THR A 139 1.97 9.48 -0.86
CA THR A 139 1.17 8.66 0.07
C THR A 139 1.78 8.64 1.47
N LYS A 140 3.09 8.42 1.60
CA LYS A 140 3.75 8.43 2.91
C LYS A 140 3.77 9.81 3.55
N THR A 141 3.91 10.88 2.78
CA THR A 141 3.83 12.24 3.32
C THR A 141 2.45 12.49 3.92
N LEU A 142 1.39 12.22 3.17
CA LEU A 142 0.01 12.42 3.65
C LEU A 142 -0.38 11.48 4.80
N THR A 143 0.26 10.31 4.91
CA THR A 143 0.03 9.36 6.00
C THR A 143 0.81 9.73 7.27
N ILE A 144 2.10 10.06 7.13
CA ILE A 144 3.05 10.16 8.25
C ILE A 144 3.04 11.56 8.86
N VAL A 145 2.99 12.61 8.03
CA VAL A 145 3.08 13.99 8.52
C VAL A 145 1.95 14.35 9.48
N PRO A 146 0.67 14.02 9.21
CA PRO A 146 -0.39 14.29 10.17
C PRO A 146 -0.18 13.61 11.52
N LEU A 147 0.30 12.35 11.53
CA LEU A 147 0.58 11.64 12.78
C LEU A 147 1.70 12.31 13.59
N TYR A 148 2.72 12.79 12.91
CA TYR A 148 3.80 13.54 13.55
C TYR A 148 3.32 14.88 14.10
N VAL A 149 2.62 15.67 13.27
CA VAL A 149 2.10 17.00 13.63
C VAL A 149 1.17 16.94 14.84
N LEU A 150 0.34 15.93 14.88
CA LEU A 150 -0.60 15.72 16.00
C LEU A 150 0.06 15.19 17.26
N GLY A 151 1.32 14.71 17.20
CA GLY A 151 2.07 14.28 18.38
C GLY A 151 1.77 12.86 18.86
N PHE A 152 1.35 11.96 17.99
CA PHE A 152 1.17 10.55 18.35
C PHE A 152 2.45 9.91 18.87
N SER A 153 2.34 9.07 19.89
CA SER A 153 3.48 8.42 20.53
C SER A 153 4.24 7.50 19.55
N LYS A 154 5.56 7.36 19.72
CA LYS A 154 6.39 6.44 18.92
C LYS A 154 5.86 5.00 18.94
N ALA A 155 5.28 4.57 20.07
CA ALA A 155 4.70 3.24 20.21
C ALA A 155 3.45 3.07 19.32
N THR A 156 2.54 4.05 19.33
CA THR A 156 1.36 4.09 18.47
C THR A 156 1.75 4.12 17.00
N PHE A 157 2.72 4.97 16.66
CA PHE A 157 3.23 5.08 15.29
C PHE A 157 3.85 3.76 14.79
N GLY A 158 4.69 3.12 15.61
CA GLY A 158 5.29 1.83 15.28
C GLY A 158 4.26 0.71 15.13
N ALA A 159 3.24 0.66 16.00
CA ALA A 159 2.15 -0.29 15.93
C ALA A 159 1.33 -0.12 14.64
N TYR A 160 0.99 1.13 14.27
CA TYR A 160 0.31 1.43 13.02
C TYR A 160 1.14 1.01 11.80
N LEU A 161 2.42 1.36 11.73
CA LEU A 161 3.28 0.98 10.62
C LEU A 161 3.41 -0.54 10.46
N GLY A 162 3.46 -1.27 11.58
CA GLY A 162 3.45 -2.73 11.57
C GLY A 162 2.16 -3.30 10.97
N LEU A 163 1.02 -2.80 11.43
CA LEU A 163 -0.30 -3.17 10.89
C LEU A 163 -0.39 -2.86 9.40
N ALA A 164 -0.10 -1.63 9.00
CA ALA A 164 -0.18 -1.17 7.61
C ALA A 164 0.72 -1.99 6.67
N THR A 165 1.95 -2.30 7.11
CA THR A 165 2.88 -3.12 6.32
C THR A 165 2.35 -4.54 6.12
N PHE A 166 1.87 -5.20 7.20
CA PHE A 166 1.29 -6.52 7.10
C PHE A 166 0.05 -6.53 6.21
N HIS A 167 -0.84 -5.57 6.42
CA HIS A 167 -2.08 -5.46 5.68
C HIS A 167 -1.85 -5.18 4.19
N ALA A 168 -0.88 -4.33 3.84
CA ALA A 168 -0.51 -4.07 2.45
C ALA A 168 -0.09 -5.36 1.72
N VAL A 169 0.69 -6.24 2.36
CA VAL A 169 1.05 -7.55 1.79
C VAL A 169 -0.17 -8.47 1.72
N PHE A 170 -1.00 -8.47 2.77
CA PHE A 170 -2.19 -9.33 2.85
C PHE A 170 -3.21 -9.03 1.75
N ILE A 171 -3.50 -7.76 1.47
CA ILE A 171 -4.51 -7.40 0.44
C ILE A 171 -4.07 -7.72 -0.99
N HIS A 172 -2.77 -7.84 -1.25
CA HIS A 172 -2.25 -8.31 -2.53
C HIS A 172 -2.26 -9.83 -2.67
N ALA A 173 -2.27 -10.56 -1.55
CA ALA A 173 -2.16 -12.01 -1.53
C ALA A 173 -3.30 -12.70 -2.32
N ASN A 174 -2.96 -13.81 -2.95
CA ASN A 174 -3.92 -14.65 -3.69
C ASN A 174 -4.78 -15.49 -2.73
N VAL A 175 -5.52 -14.82 -1.81
CA VAL A 175 -6.34 -15.48 -0.80
C VAL A 175 -7.80 -15.04 -0.85
N ARG A 176 -8.72 -15.98 -0.59
CA ARG A 176 -10.18 -15.80 -0.70
C ARG A 176 -10.85 -15.51 0.65
N PHE A 177 -10.32 -14.60 1.44
CA PHE A 177 -10.98 -14.20 2.68
C PHE A 177 -12.16 -13.27 2.43
N LYS A 178 -13.29 -13.58 3.09
CA LYS A 178 -14.50 -12.75 3.08
C LYS A 178 -14.75 -12.24 4.49
N PHE A 179 -14.83 -10.93 4.66
CA PHE A 179 -15.07 -10.30 5.95
C PHE A 179 -16.55 -10.05 6.27
N GLY A 180 -17.49 -10.55 5.45
CA GLY A 180 -18.92 -10.39 5.68
C GLY A 180 -19.33 -8.94 5.89
N LYS A 181 -19.95 -8.63 7.04
CA LYS A 181 -20.35 -7.27 7.41
C LYS A 181 -19.16 -6.33 7.70
N LEU A 182 -17.98 -6.86 8.00
CA LEU A 182 -16.76 -6.07 8.24
C LEU A 182 -16.06 -5.64 6.93
N ARG A 183 -16.57 -5.99 5.76
CA ARG A 183 -15.99 -5.67 4.45
C ARG A 183 -15.80 -4.17 4.19
N TRP A 184 -16.47 -3.33 4.95
CA TRP A 184 -16.33 -1.86 4.86
C TRP A 184 -15.27 -1.29 5.81
N LEU A 185 -14.93 -2.07 6.85
CA LEU A 185 -13.95 -1.67 7.87
C LEU A 185 -12.59 -2.32 7.68
N ILE A 186 -12.54 -3.43 6.92
CA ILE A 186 -11.30 -4.18 6.70
C ILE A 186 -11.14 -4.45 5.21
N GLY A 187 -10.11 -3.86 4.61
CA GLY A 187 -9.74 -4.11 3.22
C GLY A 187 -9.40 -5.58 3.02
N SER A 188 -10.06 -6.22 2.05
CA SER A 188 -9.83 -7.62 1.73
C SER A 188 -8.97 -7.78 0.47
N PRO A 189 -8.31 -8.93 0.27
CA PRO A 189 -7.65 -9.24 -0.99
C PRO A 189 -8.57 -9.06 -2.19
N ARG A 190 -9.81 -9.55 -2.09
CA ARG A 190 -10.79 -9.38 -3.17
C ARG A 190 -11.07 -7.92 -3.51
N PHE A 191 -11.19 -7.04 -2.53
CA PHE A 191 -11.41 -5.62 -2.71
C PHE A 191 -10.22 -4.96 -3.44
N HIS A 192 -9.01 -5.26 -2.99
CA HIS A 192 -7.79 -4.70 -3.57
C HIS A 192 -7.42 -5.32 -4.92
N HIS A 193 -7.78 -6.57 -5.17
CA HIS A 193 -7.65 -7.19 -6.49
C HIS A 193 -8.53 -6.49 -7.54
N TRP A 194 -9.71 -5.98 -7.18
CA TRP A 194 -10.50 -5.12 -8.05
C TRP A 194 -9.82 -3.78 -8.32
N HIS A 195 -9.10 -3.22 -7.34
CA HIS A 195 -8.29 -2.04 -7.54
C HIS A 195 -7.18 -2.25 -8.59
N HIS A 196 -6.53 -3.42 -8.60
CA HIS A 196 -5.52 -3.80 -9.58
C HIS A 196 -6.08 -4.33 -10.90
N SER A 197 -7.41 -4.35 -11.06
CA SER A 197 -8.04 -4.82 -12.28
C SER A 197 -7.80 -3.88 -13.45
N ASN A 198 -7.59 -4.47 -14.64
CA ASN A 198 -7.62 -3.75 -15.91
C ASN A 198 -9.03 -3.76 -16.56
N ASP A 199 -10.07 -4.12 -15.81
CA ASP A 199 -11.45 -4.03 -16.25
C ASP A 199 -11.91 -2.56 -16.17
N PRO A 200 -12.49 -1.97 -17.25
CA PRO A 200 -12.79 -0.53 -17.30
C PRO A 200 -13.65 -0.01 -16.13
N GLU A 201 -14.58 -0.81 -15.63
CA GLU A 201 -15.47 -0.45 -14.52
C GLU A 201 -14.74 -0.30 -13.18
N ALA A 202 -13.57 -0.93 -13.05
CA ALA A 202 -12.75 -0.89 -11.86
C ALA A 202 -11.71 0.24 -11.87
N HIS A 203 -11.54 0.92 -13.00
CA HIS A 203 -10.59 2.02 -13.08
C HIS A 203 -10.97 3.14 -12.11
N ASN A 204 -9.99 3.68 -11.41
CA ASN A 204 -10.17 4.74 -10.42
C ASN A 204 -11.17 4.38 -9.31
N LYS A 205 -11.11 3.13 -8.83
CA LYS A 205 -11.92 2.60 -7.72
C LYS A 205 -11.03 1.99 -6.64
N ASN A 206 -11.58 1.87 -5.42
CA ASN A 206 -11.00 1.14 -4.31
C ASN A 206 -9.60 1.64 -3.87
N TYR A 207 -9.46 2.95 -3.67
CA TYR A 207 -8.19 3.55 -3.26
C TYR A 207 -7.77 3.22 -1.82
N ALA A 208 -8.75 2.95 -0.93
CA ALA A 208 -8.43 2.58 0.45
C ALA A 208 -7.83 1.17 0.52
N GLY A 209 -6.62 1.06 1.04
CA GLY A 209 -6.02 -0.25 1.32
C GLY A 209 -6.65 -0.93 2.52
N GLU A 210 -6.71 -0.23 3.66
CA GLU A 210 -7.08 -0.80 4.95
C GLU A 210 -8.56 -0.59 5.30
N LEU A 211 -9.12 0.62 4.99
CA LEU A 211 -10.44 1.05 5.44
C LEU A 211 -11.37 1.38 4.25
N PRO A 212 -12.03 0.37 3.61
CA PRO A 212 -12.90 0.58 2.44
C PRO A 212 -14.08 1.53 2.67
N LEU A 213 -14.39 1.85 3.92
CA LEU A 213 -15.38 2.88 4.29
C LEU A 213 -15.07 4.23 3.65
N LEU A 214 -13.79 4.56 3.44
CA LEU A 214 -13.39 5.79 2.76
C LEU A 214 -13.85 5.80 1.30
N ASP A 215 -13.73 4.65 0.61
CA ASP A 215 -14.25 4.54 -0.76
C ASP A 215 -15.78 4.67 -0.84
N LEU A 216 -16.50 4.20 0.17
CA LEU A 216 -17.95 4.41 0.27
C LEU A 216 -18.27 5.90 0.47
N ILE A 217 -17.58 6.58 1.38
CA ILE A 217 -17.78 7.99 1.69
C ILE A 217 -17.48 8.86 0.47
N PHE A 218 -16.41 8.57 -0.26
CA PHE A 218 -15.96 9.36 -1.41
C PHE A 218 -16.44 8.84 -2.78
N GLY A 219 -17.33 7.82 -2.82
CA GLY A 219 -17.97 7.32 -4.03
C GLY A 219 -17.06 6.51 -4.97
N THR A 220 -15.98 5.93 -4.45
CA THR A 220 -15.02 5.15 -5.23
C THR A 220 -15.06 3.64 -4.93
N TYR A 221 -16.02 3.19 -4.12
CA TYR A 221 -16.17 1.77 -3.76
C TYR A 221 -16.71 0.95 -4.94
N TYR A 222 -16.01 -0.15 -5.26
CA TYR A 222 -16.42 -1.11 -6.29
C TYR A 222 -16.08 -2.54 -5.88
N LEU A 223 -17.08 -3.38 -5.61
CA LEU A 223 -16.87 -4.78 -5.24
C LEU A 223 -18.06 -5.64 -5.72
N PRO A 224 -18.08 -6.05 -7.00
CA PRO A 224 -19.09 -6.96 -7.53
C PRO A 224 -19.11 -8.28 -6.75
N GLU A 225 -20.29 -8.81 -6.43
CA GLU A 225 -20.42 -9.99 -5.57
C GLU A 225 -20.11 -11.30 -6.31
N ASP A 226 -20.46 -11.40 -7.57
CA ASP A 226 -20.51 -12.66 -8.32
C ASP A 226 -19.33 -12.91 -9.25
N ARG A 227 -18.42 -11.96 -9.34
CA ARG A 227 -17.24 -12.10 -10.23
C ARG A 227 -15.95 -11.61 -9.59
N MET A 228 -14.84 -12.02 -10.17
CA MET A 228 -13.48 -11.54 -9.90
C MET A 228 -12.93 -10.83 -11.14
N PRO A 229 -11.91 -9.96 -11.00
CA PRO A 229 -11.26 -9.35 -12.14
C PRO A 229 -10.85 -10.40 -13.18
N GLU A 230 -11.12 -10.14 -14.45
CA GLU A 230 -10.68 -11.04 -15.50
C GLU A 230 -9.18 -10.87 -15.75
N ARG A 231 -8.71 -9.62 -15.73
CA ARG A 231 -7.33 -9.25 -16.01
C ARG A 231 -6.80 -8.28 -14.95
N TYR A 232 -5.53 -8.46 -14.61
CA TYR A 232 -4.76 -7.50 -13.84
C TYR A 232 -3.76 -6.79 -14.75
N GLY A 233 -3.19 -5.71 -14.23
CA GLY A 233 -2.18 -4.95 -14.93
C GLY A 233 -2.71 -3.65 -15.49
N VAL A 234 -1.91 -3.04 -16.35
CA VAL A 234 -2.22 -1.78 -17.03
C VAL A 234 -2.27 -1.99 -18.54
N SER A 235 -3.02 -1.12 -19.24
CA SER A 235 -3.15 -1.21 -20.71
C SER A 235 -1.86 -0.77 -21.43
N GLU A 236 -1.12 0.16 -20.84
CA GLU A 236 0.16 0.62 -21.37
C GLU A 236 1.28 -0.39 -21.05
N PRO A 237 2.20 -0.66 -21.97
CA PRO A 237 3.26 -1.65 -21.76
C PRO A 237 4.33 -1.13 -20.79
N VAL A 238 4.25 -1.54 -19.53
CA VAL A 238 5.32 -1.34 -18.54
C VAL A 238 6.36 -2.45 -18.72
N PRO A 239 7.68 -2.14 -18.77
CA PRO A 239 8.72 -3.14 -18.91
C PRO A 239 8.68 -4.22 -17.83
N SER A 240 9.00 -5.47 -18.19
CA SER A 240 9.03 -6.59 -17.22
C SER A 240 10.28 -6.61 -16.32
N SER A 241 11.37 -5.96 -16.75
CA SER A 241 12.62 -5.93 -15.99
C SER A 241 12.64 -4.84 -14.93
N TYR A 242 13.34 -5.09 -13.82
CA TYR A 242 13.49 -4.13 -12.72
C TYR A 242 14.02 -2.75 -13.19
N PHE A 243 15.14 -2.73 -13.92
CA PHE A 243 15.71 -1.47 -14.42
C PHE A 243 14.80 -0.77 -15.44
N GLY A 244 14.10 -1.56 -16.27
CA GLY A 244 13.10 -1.02 -17.18
C GLY A 244 11.98 -0.30 -16.43
N GLN A 245 11.50 -0.87 -15.32
CA GLN A 245 10.49 -0.28 -14.44
C GLN A 245 10.99 0.98 -13.72
N MET A 246 12.25 0.99 -13.28
CA MET A 246 12.84 2.18 -12.67
C MET A 246 12.97 3.36 -13.64
N LEU A 247 13.19 3.10 -14.92
CA LEU A 247 13.35 4.14 -15.94
C LEU A 247 12.03 4.49 -16.65
N TYR A 248 11.01 3.64 -16.51
CA TYR A 248 9.73 3.79 -17.23
C TYR A 248 9.04 5.13 -17.00
N PRO A 249 8.91 5.65 -15.76
CA PRO A 249 8.20 6.91 -15.51
C PRO A 249 8.87 8.14 -16.15
N PHE A 250 10.14 8.04 -16.54
CA PHE A 250 10.91 9.14 -17.11
C PHE A 250 10.99 9.08 -18.65
N ARG A 251 10.37 8.06 -19.26
CA ARG A 251 10.28 7.99 -20.72
C ARG A 251 9.10 8.87 -21.17
N SER A 252 9.42 9.81 -22.06
CA SER A 252 8.44 10.68 -22.73
C SER A 252 7.63 9.90 -23.76
#